data_e5cbdae7805794555b8abdc5fb2d4693
#
_entry.id   e5cbdae7805794555b8abdc5fb2d4693
#
_cell.length_a   1.000
_cell.length_b   1.000
_cell.length_c   1.000
_cell.angle_alpha   90.00
_cell.angle_beta   90.00
_cell.angle_gamma   90.00
#
_symmetry.space_group_name_H-M   'P 1'
#
loop_
_entity.id
_entity.type
_entity.pdbx_description
1 polymer ?
#
loop_
_entity_poly.entity_id
_entity_poly.type
_entity_poly.pdbx_seq_one_letter_code
_entity_poly.pdbx_strand_id
1 'polypeptide(L)' 'MEKLQQMRIDQGLSQRQLSLKAGLSAGAVAVVEQRGRARPDTLKKIADVLGVRASELVKE' A
#
# COMPACT_ATOMS: atom_id res chain seq x y z
N MET A 1 2.22 -0.74 8.62
CA MET A 1 1.90 -2.02 7.93
C MET A 1 3.15 -2.65 7.36
N GLU A 2 3.71 -3.60 8.08
CA GLU A 2 4.93 -4.25 7.63
C GLU A 2 4.76 -5.01 6.32
N LYS A 3 3.64 -5.72 6.19
CA LYS A 3 3.37 -6.49 4.97
C LYS A 3 3.33 -5.59 3.74
N LEU A 4 2.65 -4.45 3.85
CA LEU A 4 2.57 -3.50 2.77
C LEU A 4 3.95 -2.99 2.40
N GLN A 5 4.73 -2.58 3.38
CA GLN A 5 6.08 -2.09 3.15
C GLN A 5 6.95 -3.15 2.48
N GLN A 6 6.89 -4.39 2.97
CA GLN A 6 7.66 -5.49 2.44
C GLN A 6 7.33 -5.74 0.96
N MET A 7 6.03 -5.82 0.65
CA MET A 7 5.59 -6.07 -0.72
C MET A 7 5.98 -4.92 -1.65
N ARG A 8 5.87 -3.69 -1.16
CA ARG A 8 6.27 -2.51 -1.92
C ARG A 8 7.75 -2.55 -2.27
N ILE A 9 8.58 -2.83 -1.27
CA ILE A 9 10.04 -2.91 -1.45
C ILE A 9 10.40 -4.06 -2.40
N ASP A 10 9.77 -5.21 -2.23
CA ASP A 10 10.01 -6.37 -3.09
C ASP A 10 9.75 -6.06 -4.56
N GLN A 11 8.81 -5.16 -4.84
CA GLN A 11 8.50 -4.76 -6.21
C GLN A 11 9.28 -3.53 -6.66
N GLY A 12 10.20 -3.05 -5.84
CA GLY A 12 11.05 -1.92 -6.22
C GLY A 12 10.32 -0.59 -6.28
N LEU A 13 9.22 -0.43 -5.53
CA LEU A 13 8.42 0.79 -5.57
C LEU A 13 8.72 1.67 -4.37
N SER A 14 8.84 2.98 -4.61
CA SER A 14 8.85 3.96 -3.51
C SER A 14 7.43 4.17 -3.01
N GLN A 15 7.29 4.77 -1.82
CA GLN A 15 5.98 5.12 -1.29
C GLN A 15 5.22 6.02 -2.27
N ARG A 16 5.92 6.98 -2.86
CA ARG A 16 5.33 7.90 -3.83
C ARG A 16 4.88 7.16 -5.09
N GLN A 17 5.73 6.29 -5.62
CA GLN A 17 5.40 5.54 -6.83
C GLN A 17 4.17 4.66 -6.63
N LEU A 18 4.10 3.97 -5.51
CA LEU A 18 2.94 3.13 -5.22
C LEU A 18 1.67 3.97 -5.06
N SER A 19 1.79 5.11 -4.36
CA SER A 19 0.65 6.01 -4.18
C SER A 19 0.09 6.46 -5.52
N LEU A 20 0.94 6.92 -6.41
CA LEU A 20 0.50 7.43 -7.71
C LEU A 20 -0.06 6.32 -8.61
N LYS A 21 0.56 5.14 -8.59
CA LYS A 21 0.06 4.00 -9.34
C LYS A 21 -1.31 3.55 -8.86
N ALA A 22 -1.57 3.71 -7.57
CA ALA A 22 -2.87 3.34 -6.99
C ALA A 22 -3.93 4.43 -7.19
N GLY A 23 -3.58 5.53 -7.87
CA GLY A 23 -4.51 6.63 -8.07
C GLY A 23 -4.75 7.47 -6.82
N LEU A 24 -3.79 7.46 -5.91
CA LEU A 24 -3.88 8.19 -4.64
C LEU A 24 -2.95 9.40 -4.66
N SER A 25 -3.05 10.25 -3.65
CA SER A 25 -2.12 11.37 -3.51
C SER A 25 -0.71 10.85 -3.24
N ALA A 26 0.30 11.64 -3.56
CA ALA A 26 1.70 11.21 -3.51
C ALA A 26 2.15 10.72 -2.13
N GLY A 27 1.56 11.26 -1.05
CA GLY A 27 1.92 10.88 0.31
C GLY A 27 1.04 9.80 0.94
N ALA A 28 0.07 9.26 0.20
CA ALA A 28 -0.93 8.36 0.79
C ALA A 28 -0.33 7.09 1.38
N VAL A 29 0.57 6.44 0.65
CA VAL A 29 1.17 5.18 1.12
C VAL A 29 2.04 5.42 2.36
N ALA A 30 2.76 6.55 2.41
CA ALA A 30 3.56 6.89 3.57
C ALA A 30 2.68 7.01 4.83
N VAL A 31 1.53 7.64 4.70
CA VAL A 31 0.58 7.78 5.80
C VAL A 31 0.05 6.42 6.23
N VAL A 32 -0.32 5.58 5.27
CA VAL A 32 -0.83 4.24 5.57
C VAL A 32 0.22 3.40 6.30
N GLU A 33 1.46 3.42 5.83
CA GLU A 33 2.54 2.67 6.47
C GLU A 33 2.81 3.18 7.89
N GLN A 34 2.78 4.49 8.07
CA GLN A 34 3.01 5.09 9.38
C GLN A 34 1.89 4.79 10.37
N ARG A 35 0.64 4.90 9.93
CA ARG A 35 -0.51 4.67 10.80
C ARG A 35 -0.80 3.19 11.03
N GLY A 36 -0.37 2.35 10.12
CA GLY A 36 -0.62 0.92 10.20
C GLY A 36 -2.03 0.51 9.83
N ARG A 37 -2.80 1.41 9.21
CA ARG A 37 -4.16 1.11 8.76
C ARG A 37 -4.62 2.11 7.71
N ALA A 38 -5.63 1.73 6.95
CA ALA A 38 -6.24 2.58 5.95
C ALA A 38 -7.69 2.14 5.72
N ARG A 39 -8.44 2.97 5.03
CA ARG A 39 -9.81 2.62 4.65
C ARG A 39 -9.79 1.42 3.71
N PRO A 40 -10.85 0.59 3.73
CA PRO A 40 -10.90 -0.58 2.84
C PRO A 40 -10.74 -0.24 1.36
N ASP A 41 -11.33 0.87 0.90
CA ASP A 41 -11.20 1.27 -0.50
C ASP A 41 -9.77 1.65 -0.86
N THR A 42 -9.07 2.33 0.05
CA THR A 42 -7.67 2.69 -0.13
C THR A 42 -6.79 1.44 -0.17
N LEU A 43 -7.02 0.52 0.77
CA LEU A 43 -6.28 -0.74 0.80
C LEU A 43 -6.48 -1.55 -0.48
N LYS A 44 -7.72 -1.56 -0.99
CA LYS A 44 -8.00 -2.29 -2.22
C LYS A 44 -7.25 -1.71 -3.40
N LYS A 45 -7.19 -0.39 -3.51
CA LYS A 45 -6.44 0.26 -4.59
C LYS A 45 -4.96 -0.09 -4.54
N ILE A 46 -4.39 -0.06 -3.34
CA ILE A 46 -2.98 -0.41 -3.14
C ILE A 46 -2.76 -1.89 -3.46
N ALA A 47 -3.62 -2.76 -2.97
CA ALA A 47 -3.50 -4.19 -3.20
C ALA A 47 -3.59 -4.53 -4.68
N ASP A 48 -4.47 -3.85 -5.42
CA ASP A 48 -4.61 -4.07 -6.85
C ASP A 48 -3.31 -3.77 -7.60
N VAL A 49 -2.61 -2.70 -7.21
CA VAL A 49 -1.32 -2.36 -7.82
C VAL A 49 -0.27 -3.43 -7.50
N LEU A 50 -0.27 -3.93 -6.27
CA LEU A 50 0.69 -4.93 -5.83
C LEU A 50 0.36 -6.35 -6.33
N GLY A 51 -0.86 -6.54 -6.85
CA GLY A 51 -1.28 -7.85 -7.33
C GLY A 51 -1.62 -8.83 -6.23
N VAL A 52 -2.07 -8.32 -5.08
CA VAL A 52 -2.43 -9.15 -3.93
C VAL A 52 -3.82 -8.79 -3.44
N ARG A 53 -4.35 -9.56 -2.51
CA ARG A 53 -5.62 -9.25 -1.87
C ARG A 53 -5.40 -8.22 -0.75
N ALA A 54 -6.39 -7.35 -0.56
CA ALA A 54 -6.30 -6.35 0.51
C ALA A 54 -6.09 -7.01 1.88
N SER A 55 -6.70 -8.17 2.10
CA SER A 55 -6.55 -8.91 3.36
C SER A 55 -5.10 -9.32 3.64
N GLU A 56 -4.31 -9.51 2.60
CA GLU A 56 -2.90 -9.88 2.78
C GLU A 56 -2.07 -8.72 3.31
N LEU A 57 -2.50 -7.48 3.07
CA LEU A 57 -1.78 -6.30 3.55
C LEU A 57 -1.95 -6.08 5.05
N VAL A 58 -3.08 -6.50 5.60
CA VAL A 58 -3.38 -6.31 7.03
C VAL A 58 -3.05 -7.53 7.88
N LYS A 59 -2.68 -8.61 7.24
CA LYS A 59 -2.35 -9.85 7.94
C LYS A 59 -0.88 -9.82 8.37
N GLU A 60 -0.63 -10.03 9.64
CA GLU A 60 0.72 -10.02 10.18
C GLU A 60 1.16 -11.36 10.70
#